data_194fca11dd9981bb9b7219d74ae9f75e
#
_entry.id   194fca11dd9981bb9b7219d74ae9f75e
#
_cell.length_a   1.000
_cell.length_b   1.000
_cell.length_c   1.000
_cell.angle_alpha   90.00
_cell.angle_beta   90.00
_cell.angle_gamma   90.00
#
_symmetry.space_group_name_H-M   'P 1'
#
loop_
_entity.id
_entity.type
_entity.pdbx_description
1 polymer ?
#
loop_
_entity_poly.entity_id
_entity_poly.type
_entity_poly.pdbx_seq_one_letter_code
_entity_poly.pdbx_strand_id
1 'polypeptide(L)'
;MSDSEVEAEGDGTESRSPWRRTWRWLREHSTHALLVAIAAAVVGGVVPVLLTGALQDWLSPPPPAPAPCPGAGCDGKDPQNEGCSADAVTWLPPKDNPVSLHVRHSKRCGAVWGRITRAEVGDVVTVRVEGGSARSAVVEYGKDQYTPMASVGETFRATACAEPTISAKRTGSWRKYCIVVTDTTAWK
;
A
#
# COMPACT_ATOMS: atom_id res chain seq x y z
N MET A 1 47.16 -49.80 -34.68
CA MET A 1 48.18 -48.87 -35.19
C MET A 1 48.23 -47.73 -34.20
N SER A 2 49.29 -47.88 -33.45
CA SER A 2 50.20 -46.89 -32.87
C SER A 2 49.56 -46.00 -31.79
N ASP A 3 49.84 -46.33 -30.57
CA ASP A 3 51.01 -46.04 -29.70
C ASP A 3 51.22 -44.55 -29.49
N SER A 4 51.06 -44.08 -28.27
CA SER A 4 52.16 -43.52 -27.50
C SER A 4 51.69 -43.11 -26.10
N GLU A 5 52.17 -43.89 -25.13
CA GLU A 5 52.35 -43.51 -23.73
C GLU A 5 53.33 -42.35 -23.63
N VAL A 6 53.07 -41.41 -22.76
CA VAL A 6 54.09 -40.65 -22.06
C VAL A 6 53.69 -40.44 -20.61
N GLU A 7 54.36 -41.19 -19.75
CA GLU A 7 54.50 -40.90 -18.33
C GLU A 7 55.30 -39.61 -18.15
N ALA A 8 54.92 -38.82 -17.22
CA ALA A 8 55.78 -37.84 -16.55
C ALA A 8 55.42 -37.70 -15.11
N GLU A 9 56.19 -38.29 -14.34
CA GLU A 9 56.54 -38.22 -12.93
C GLU A 9 56.78 -36.77 -12.47
N GLY A 10 56.40 -36.48 -11.21
CA GLY A 10 57.18 -35.52 -10.42
C GLY A 10 56.41 -34.29 -9.95
N ASP A 11 56.08 -34.18 -8.82
CA ASP A 11 56.72 -33.45 -7.72
C ASP A 11 55.73 -33.09 -6.60
N GLY A 12 55.92 -33.70 -5.47
CA GLY A 12 55.24 -33.36 -4.24
C GLY A 12 55.74 -32.04 -3.68
N THR A 13 55.01 -30.98 -3.88
CA THR A 13 55.14 -29.78 -3.08
C THR A 13 54.04 -29.77 -2.03
N GLU A 14 54.39 -30.30 -0.87
CA GLU A 14 53.69 -30.19 0.39
C GLU A 14 53.47 -28.70 0.72
N SER A 15 52.29 -28.18 0.36
CA SER A 15 51.82 -26.84 0.73
C SER A 15 51.62 -26.82 2.24
N ARG A 16 52.67 -26.42 2.96
CA ARG A 16 52.60 -26.13 4.39
C ARG A 16 51.66 -24.93 4.61
N SER A 17 50.42 -25.26 4.98
CA SER A 17 49.38 -24.31 5.33
C SER A 17 49.88 -23.28 6.35
N PRO A 18 49.79 -21.98 6.06
CA PRO A 18 50.25 -20.90 6.93
C PRO A 18 49.46 -20.83 8.27
N TRP A 19 48.35 -21.54 8.33
CA TRP A 19 47.47 -21.55 9.49
C TRP A 19 48.05 -22.20 10.76
N ARG A 20 49.04 -23.09 10.64
CA ARG A 20 49.69 -23.73 11.79
C ARG A 20 50.65 -22.80 12.54
N ARG A 21 51.14 -21.71 11.94
CA ARG A 21 52.01 -20.72 12.60
C ARG A 21 51.24 -19.73 13.45
N THR A 22 50.03 -19.37 13.04
CA THR A 22 49.17 -18.45 13.79
C THR A 22 48.62 -19.03 15.08
N TRP A 23 48.37 -20.35 15.11
CA TRP A 23 47.84 -21.03 16.29
C TRP A 23 48.89 -21.23 17.40
N ARG A 24 50.18 -21.27 17.06
CA ARG A 24 51.26 -21.34 18.07
C ARG A 24 51.45 -20.00 18.80
N TRP A 25 51.33 -18.89 18.07
CA TRP A 25 51.48 -17.56 18.62
C TRP A 25 50.35 -17.20 19.61
N LEU A 26 49.13 -17.67 19.36
CA LEU A 26 47.97 -17.47 20.22
C LEU A 26 48.04 -18.25 21.55
N ARG A 27 48.86 -19.30 21.64
CA ARG A 27 48.98 -20.13 22.84
C ARG A 27 49.97 -19.58 23.87
N GLU A 28 50.89 -18.75 23.46
CA GLU A 28 51.90 -18.18 24.34
C GLU A 28 51.47 -16.87 25.05
N HIS A 29 50.33 -16.29 24.63
CA HIS A 29 49.86 -15.01 25.20
C HIS A 29 48.52 -15.16 25.96
N SER A 30 48.42 -16.20 26.76
CA SER A 30 47.20 -16.52 27.52
C SER A 30 46.86 -15.57 28.68
N THR A 31 47.57 -14.46 28.81
CA THR A 31 47.27 -13.42 29.82
C THR A 31 46.23 -12.39 29.38
N HIS A 32 45.80 -12.41 28.14
CA HIS A 32 44.79 -11.48 27.60
C HIS A 32 43.40 -12.09 27.35
N ALA A 33 43.17 -13.35 27.78
CA ALA A 33 41.89 -14.03 27.58
C ALA A 33 40.70 -13.28 28.21
N LEU A 34 40.92 -12.59 29.31
CA LEU A 34 39.89 -11.76 29.97
C LEU A 34 39.52 -10.51 29.17
N LEU A 35 40.50 -9.85 28.53
CA LEU A 35 40.25 -8.66 27.73
C LEU A 35 39.51 -9.00 26.42
N VAL A 36 39.83 -10.13 25.82
CA VAL A 36 39.13 -10.62 24.61
C VAL A 36 37.70 -11.01 24.93
N ALA A 37 37.44 -11.62 26.07
CA ALA A 37 36.07 -11.97 26.50
C ALA A 37 35.21 -10.75 26.77
N ILE A 38 35.75 -9.68 27.38
CA ILE A 38 35.03 -8.44 27.60
C ILE A 38 34.73 -7.71 26.28
N ALA A 39 35.71 -7.67 25.37
CA ALA A 39 35.51 -7.09 24.04
C ALA A 39 34.42 -7.82 23.23
N ALA A 40 34.38 -9.15 23.31
CA ALA A 40 33.35 -9.96 22.64
C ALA A 40 31.95 -9.74 23.25
N ALA A 41 31.84 -9.54 24.56
CA ALA A 41 30.57 -9.29 25.23
C ALA A 41 30.00 -7.89 24.89
N VAL A 42 30.86 -6.88 24.76
CA VAL A 42 30.46 -5.51 24.41
C VAL A 42 30.03 -5.45 22.93
N VAL A 43 30.76 -6.09 22.03
CA VAL A 43 30.41 -6.15 20.60
C VAL A 43 29.19 -7.03 20.36
N GLY A 44 29.05 -8.14 21.10
CA GLY A 44 27.92 -9.06 20.96
C GLY A 44 26.61 -8.57 21.55
N GLY A 45 26.66 -7.68 22.56
CA GLY A 45 25.46 -7.24 23.29
C GLY A 45 24.91 -5.87 22.83
N VAL A 46 25.76 -4.90 22.51
CA VAL A 46 25.34 -3.52 22.24
C VAL A 46 25.16 -3.26 20.73
N VAL A 47 26.04 -3.81 19.90
CA VAL A 47 26.00 -3.59 18.45
C VAL A 47 24.72 -4.14 17.80
N PRO A 48 24.20 -5.35 18.14
CA PRO A 48 22.95 -5.82 17.56
C PRO A 48 21.73 -4.96 17.89
N VAL A 49 21.67 -4.41 19.12
CA VAL A 49 20.53 -3.58 19.55
C VAL A 49 20.51 -2.23 18.81
N LEU A 50 21.66 -1.63 18.59
CA LEU A 50 21.76 -0.37 17.84
C LEU A 50 21.48 -0.58 16.34
N LEU A 51 21.95 -1.70 15.77
CA LEU A 51 21.71 -2.06 14.36
C LEU A 51 20.25 -2.42 14.08
N THR A 52 19.57 -3.10 15.02
CA THR A 52 18.15 -3.44 14.84
C THR A 52 17.25 -2.21 14.89
N GLY A 53 17.51 -1.25 15.79
CA GLY A 53 16.76 0.00 15.83
C GLY A 53 16.91 0.83 14.53
N ALA A 54 18.15 1.02 14.08
CA ALA A 54 18.43 1.77 12.86
C ALA A 54 17.87 1.10 11.58
N LEU A 55 17.90 -0.24 11.53
CA LEU A 55 17.29 -0.99 10.42
C LEU A 55 15.77 -0.95 10.44
N GLN A 56 15.14 -0.97 11.61
CA GLN A 56 13.69 -0.86 11.72
C GLN A 56 13.20 0.52 11.28
N ASP A 57 13.87 1.60 11.66
CA ASP A 57 13.53 2.95 11.21
C ASP A 57 13.70 3.11 9.69
N TRP A 58 14.71 2.48 9.10
CA TRP A 58 14.96 2.55 7.66
C TRP A 58 13.98 1.68 6.84
N LEU A 59 13.48 0.58 7.42
CA LEU A 59 12.49 -0.32 6.80
C LEU A 59 11.05 0.11 7.07
N SER A 60 10.82 1.04 7.99
CA SER A 60 9.48 1.58 8.25
C SER A 60 9.07 2.49 7.09
N PRO A 61 7.94 2.24 6.43
CA PRO A 61 7.44 3.17 5.43
C PRO A 61 7.25 4.55 6.08
N PRO A 62 7.62 5.63 5.40
CA PRO A 62 7.41 6.96 5.94
C PRO A 62 5.94 7.16 6.32
N PRO A 63 5.65 7.86 7.42
CA PRO A 63 4.27 8.14 7.80
C PRO A 63 3.54 8.81 6.63
N PRO A 64 2.30 8.44 6.35
CA PRO A 64 1.53 9.01 5.24
C PRO A 64 1.50 10.54 5.38
N ALA A 65 1.81 11.23 4.30
CA ALA A 65 1.75 12.67 4.27
C ALA A 65 0.38 13.18 4.76
N PRO A 66 0.31 14.30 5.50
CA PRO A 66 -0.95 14.89 5.90
C PRO A 66 -1.86 15.10 4.69
N ALA A 67 -3.16 14.90 4.86
CA ALA A 67 -4.12 15.17 3.80
C ALA A 67 -4.09 16.68 3.48
N PRO A 68 -4.04 17.07 2.21
CA PRO A 68 -4.03 18.49 1.82
C PRO A 68 -5.34 19.20 2.17
N CYS A 69 -6.44 18.46 2.36
CA CYS A 69 -7.75 18.99 2.69
C CYS A 69 -8.46 18.16 3.78
N PRO A 70 -8.02 18.16 5.07
CA PRO A 70 -8.66 17.33 6.08
C PRO A 70 -10.10 17.78 6.41
N GLY A 71 -11.00 16.80 6.60
CA GLY A 71 -12.38 17.03 7.03
C GLY A 71 -13.17 17.98 6.13
N ALA A 72 -13.75 19.01 6.71
CA ALA A 72 -14.58 20.00 5.99
C ALA A 72 -13.83 20.69 4.83
N GLY A 73 -12.52 20.78 4.90
CA GLY A 73 -11.71 21.33 3.81
C GLY A 73 -11.70 20.48 2.53
N CYS A 74 -12.10 19.22 2.60
CA CYS A 74 -12.23 18.32 1.44
C CYS A 74 -13.59 18.41 0.75
N ASP A 75 -14.57 19.06 1.36
CA ASP A 75 -15.92 19.10 0.82
C ASP A 75 -16.01 19.80 -0.53
N GLY A 76 -16.58 19.13 -1.52
CA GLY A 76 -16.68 19.62 -2.89
C GLY A 76 -15.39 19.53 -3.73
N LYS A 77 -14.28 19.04 -3.18
CA LYS A 77 -13.02 18.91 -3.90
C LYS A 77 -12.89 17.56 -4.59
N ASP A 78 -12.01 17.50 -5.57
CA ASP A 78 -11.69 16.30 -6.34
C ASP A 78 -10.81 15.35 -5.51
N PRO A 79 -11.20 14.06 -5.33
CA PRO A 79 -10.47 13.12 -4.51
C PRO A 79 -9.09 12.73 -5.05
N GLN A 80 -8.85 12.84 -6.36
CA GLN A 80 -7.56 12.53 -6.95
C GLN A 80 -6.59 13.69 -6.80
N ASN A 81 -7.04 14.90 -7.11
CA ASN A 81 -6.23 16.11 -7.00
C ASN A 81 -5.77 16.37 -5.55
N GLU A 82 -6.61 16.02 -4.57
CA GLU A 82 -6.30 16.15 -3.15
C GLU A 82 -5.58 14.89 -2.58
N GLY A 83 -5.26 13.90 -3.42
CA GLY A 83 -4.56 12.69 -3.00
C GLY A 83 -5.36 11.79 -2.06
N CYS A 84 -6.66 12.04 -1.88
CA CYS A 84 -7.53 11.26 -0.99
C CYS A 84 -7.86 9.87 -1.52
N SER A 85 -7.68 9.64 -2.82
CA SER A 85 -7.89 8.33 -3.44
C SER A 85 -6.80 7.30 -3.10
N ALA A 86 -5.65 7.73 -2.57
CA ALA A 86 -4.51 6.86 -2.30
C ALA A 86 -4.75 5.91 -1.11
N ASP A 87 -5.47 6.36 -0.07
CA ASP A 87 -5.80 5.58 1.13
C ASP A 87 -7.27 5.13 1.19
N ALA A 88 -8.04 5.44 0.14
CA ALA A 88 -9.47 5.21 0.17
C ALA A 88 -9.83 3.73 0.08
N VAL A 89 -10.62 3.30 1.04
CA VAL A 89 -11.31 2.02 1.04
C VAL A 89 -12.60 2.11 0.22
N THR A 90 -13.10 0.96 -0.25
CA THR A 90 -14.22 0.90 -1.18
C THR A 90 -15.34 0.02 -0.64
N TRP A 91 -16.56 0.44 -0.79
CA TRP A 91 -17.74 -0.42 -0.69
C TRP A 91 -18.36 -0.61 -2.07
N LEU A 92 -18.52 -1.87 -2.47
CA LEU A 92 -19.18 -2.30 -3.69
C LEU A 92 -20.21 -3.37 -3.34
N PRO A 93 -21.51 -3.14 -3.54
CA PRO A 93 -22.52 -4.16 -3.33
C PRO A 93 -22.29 -5.38 -4.23
N PRO A 94 -22.44 -6.61 -3.72
CA PRO A 94 -22.12 -7.82 -4.47
C PRO A 94 -23.11 -8.17 -5.58
N LYS A 95 -24.34 -7.65 -5.53
CA LYS A 95 -25.44 -8.00 -6.44
C LYS A 95 -26.22 -6.78 -6.92
N ASP A 96 -26.89 -6.92 -8.05
CA ASP A 96 -27.87 -5.99 -8.62
C ASP A 96 -27.37 -4.55 -8.78
N ASN A 97 -26.11 -4.41 -9.14
CA ASN A 97 -25.45 -3.12 -9.33
C ASN A 97 -25.18 -2.87 -10.82
N PRO A 98 -26.11 -2.23 -11.54
CA PRO A 98 -26.11 -2.16 -13.01
C PRO A 98 -24.93 -1.38 -13.59
N VAL A 99 -24.40 -0.41 -12.86
CA VAL A 99 -23.32 0.48 -13.30
C VAL A 99 -22.04 0.34 -12.46
N SER A 100 -21.95 -0.72 -11.65
CA SER A 100 -20.85 -0.83 -10.66
C SER A 100 -20.69 0.47 -9.86
N LEU A 101 -21.76 0.86 -9.18
CA LEU A 101 -21.75 1.98 -8.25
C LEU A 101 -20.95 1.59 -7.02
N HIS A 102 -19.92 2.34 -6.71
CA HIS A 102 -19.06 2.22 -5.55
C HIS A 102 -19.22 3.42 -4.65
N VAL A 103 -19.02 3.24 -3.34
CA VAL A 103 -18.71 4.35 -2.44
C VAL A 103 -17.27 4.16 -1.98
N ARG A 104 -16.51 5.23 -2.04
CA ARG A 104 -15.14 5.30 -1.53
C ARG A 104 -15.08 6.19 -0.30
N HIS A 105 -14.23 5.82 0.65
CA HIS A 105 -14.04 6.54 1.89
C HIS A 105 -12.55 6.65 2.21
N SER A 106 -12.07 7.87 2.40
CA SER A 106 -10.74 8.15 2.93
C SER A 106 -10.87 8.64 4.37
N LYS A 107 -10.35 7.85 5.31
CA LYS A 107 -10.29 8.25 6.72
C LYS A 107 -9.36 9.44 6.92
N ARG A 108 -8.25 9.47 6.21
CA ARG A 108 -7.26 10.55 6.27
C ARG A 108 -7.85 11.89 5.85
N CYS A 109 -8.66 11.88 4.81
CA CYS A 109 -9.34 13.09 4.33
C CYS A 109 -10.66 13.38 5.06
N GLY A 110 -11.22 12.42 5.81
CA GLY A 110 -12.54 12.55 6.41
C GLY A 110 -13.61 12.82 5.35
N ALA A 111 -13.63 12.02 4.29
CA ALA A 111 -14.49 12.27 3.14
C ALA A 111 -14.92 10.98 2.43
N VAL A 112 -16.12 11.02 1.83
CA VAL A 112 -16.68 9.96 0.99
C VAL A 112 -17.04 10.51 -0.38
N TRP A 113 -17.04 9.65 -1.40
CA TRP A 113 -17.50 9.97 -2.76
C TRP A 113 -18.06 8.75 -3.47
N GLY A 114 -18.95 8.99 -4.42
CA GLY A 114 -19.52 7.98 -5.29
C GLY A 114 -18.65 7.79 -6.53
N ARG A 115 -18.55 6.56 -7.03
CA ARG A 115 -17.90 6.23 -8.30
C ARG A 115 -18.72 5.20 -9.07
N ILE A 116 -18.86 5.37 -10.37
CA ILE A 116 -19.44 4.41 -11.30
C ILE A 116 -18.42 4.00 -12.35
N THR A 117 -18.37 2.72 -12.73
CA THR A 117 -17.32 2.20 -13.64
C THR A 117 -17.85 1.48 -14.88
N ARG A 118 -19.15 1.26 -14.99
CA ARG A 118 -19.81 0.64 -16.15
C ARG A 118 -20.96 1.50 -16.66
N ALA A 119 -20.73 2.80 -16.64
CA ALA A 119 -21.71 3.79 -17.04
C ALA A 119 -21.69 4.10 -18.54
N GLU A 120 -22.66 4.87 -19.01
CA GLU A 120 -22.70 5.46 -20.34
C GLU A 120 -22.61 6.99 -20.20
N VAL A 121 -22.20 7.63 -21.29
CA VAL A 121 -22.18 9.11 -21.35
C VAL A 121 -23.56 9.67 -21.06
N GLY A 122 -23.62 10.62 -20.13
CA GLY A 122 -24.85 11.24 -19.63
C GLY A 122 -25.37 10.60 -18.34
N ASP A 123 -24.88 9.43 -17.90
CA ASP A 123 -25.24 8.88 -16.59
C ASP A 123 -24.74 9.79 -15.49
N VAL A 124 -25.50 9.88 -14.41
CA VAL A 124 -25.20 10.75 -13.27
C VAL A 124 -24.87 9.90 -12.04
N VAL A 125 -23.80 10.24 -11.36
CA VAL A 125 -23.50 9.72 -10.03
C VAL A 125 -23.62 10.82 -9.00
N THR A 126 -24.24 10.51 -7.86
CA THR A 126 -24.45 11.47 -6.75
C THR A 126 -24.07 10.79 -5.44
N VAL A 127 -23.47 11.55 -4.53
CA VAL A 127 -23.30 11.17 -3.12
C VAL A 127 -23.88 12.27 -2.22
N ARG A 128 -24.53 11.87 -1.16
CA ARG A 128 -25.06 12.77 -0.11
C ARG A 128 -24.77 12.18 1.25
N VAL A 129 -24.15 12.96 2.10
CA VAL A 129 -24.04 12.67 3.54
C VAL A 129 -25.29 13.23 4.24
N GLU A 130 -25.80 12.51 5.23
CA GLU A 130 -26.95 12.96 6.01
C GLU A 130 -26.66 14.32 6.66
N GLY A 131 -27.57 15.27 6.51
CA GLY A 131 -27.38 16.66 6.95
C GLY A 131 -26.49 17.52 6.05
N GLY A 132 -25.87 16.94 5.00
CA GLY A 132 -24.98 17.65 4.07
C GLY A 132 -25.59 17.89 2.67
N SER A 133 -24.85 18.64 1.86
CA SER A 133 -25.19 18.89 0.47
C SER A 133 -24.88 17.66 -0.41
N ALA A 134 -25.66 17.47 -1.46
CA ALA A 134 -25.34 16.46 -2.48
C ALA A 134 -24.16 16.91 -3.34
N ARG A 135 -23.30 15.93 -3.74
CA ARG A 135 -22.25 16.10 -4.72
C ARG A 135 -22.56 15.21 -5.92
N SER A 136 -22.52 15.75 -7.11
CA SER A 136 -22.89 15.04 -8.33
C SER A 136 -21.85 15.21 -9.42
N ALA A 137 -21.76 14.21 -10.30
CA ALA A 137 -20.99 14.29 -11.52
C ALA A 137 -21.73 13.54 -12.64
N VAL A 138 -21.56 14.03 -13.87
CA VAL A 138 -22.11 13.44 -15.09
C VAL A 138 -20.97 12.74 -15.83
N VAL A 139 -21.21 11.58 -16.40
CA VAL A 139 -20.26 10.91 -17.29
C VAL A 139 -20.19 11.69 -18.60
N GLU A 140 -19.12 12.43 -18.80
CA GLU A 140 -18.89 13.23 -20.01
C GLU A 140 -18.24 12.39 -21.12
N TYR A 141 -17.38 11.45 -20.74
CA TYR A 141 -16.69 10.54 -21.67
C TYR A 141 -16.34 9.22 -20.97
N GLY A 142 -16.12 8.17 -21.76
CA GLY A 142 -15.76 6.85 -21.22
C GLY A 142 -16.90 6.13 -20.50
N LYS A 143 -16.56 5.44 -19.41
CA LYS A 143 -17.50 4.62 -18.63
C LYS A 143 -17.30 4.76 -17.12
N ASP A 144 -16.37 5.59 -16.71
CA ASP A 144 -15.96 5.79 -15.31
C ASP A 144 -16.15 7.26 -14.94
N GLN A 145 -16.79 7.51 -13.81
CA GLN A 145 -16.94 8.85 -13.25
C GLN A 145 -17.08 8.77 -11.74
N TYR A 146 -16.59 9.79 -11.05
CA TYR A 146 -16.73 9.92 -9.61
C TYR A 146 -17.19 11.33 -9.24
N THR A 147 -17.88 11.45 -8.10
CA THR A 147 -18.32 12.75 -7.58
C THR A 147 -17.17 13.50 -6.94
N PRO A 148 -17.25 14.82 -6.81
CA PRO A 148 -16.54 15.53 -5.76
C PRO A 148 -16.78 14.88 -4.40
N MET A 149 -15.85 15.08 -3.47
CA MET A 149 -15.95 14.56 -2.11
C MET A 149 -17.06 15.24 -1.31
N ALA A 150 -17.70 14.47 -0.42
CA ALA A 150 -18.54 14.98 0.66
C ALA A 150 -17.81 14.71 1.99
N SER A 151 -17.63 15.73 2.80
CA SER A 151 -16.97 15.58 4.11
C SER A 151 -17.83 14.76 5.07
N VAL A 152 -17.14 13.94 5.90
CA VAL A 152 -17.77 13.11 6.94
C VAL A 152 -17.04 13.25 8.25
N GLY A 153 -17.79 13.08 9.35
CA GLY A 153 -17.25 12.93 10.70
C GLY A 153 -16.86 11.48 11.00
N GLU A 154 -16.57 11.20 12.27
CA GLU A 154 -16.25 9.85 12.75
C GLU A 154 -17.44 8.90 12.55
N THR A 155 -18.65 9.38 12.81
CA THR A 155 -19.90 8.68 12.52
C THR A 155 -20.63 9.38 11.39
N PHE A 156 -21.08 8.64 10.41
CA PHE A 156 -21.80 9.19 9.28
C PHE A 156 -22.75 8.17 8.64
N ARG A 157 -23.69 8.70 7.89
CA ARG A 157 -24.53 7.96 6.96
C ARG A 157 -24.49 8.68 5.62
N ALA A 158 -24.14 7.96 4.58
CA ALA A 158 -24.09 8.50 3.23
C ALA A 158 -24.90 7.64 2.27
N THR A 159 -25.54 8.28 1.32
CA THR A 159 -26.26 7.63 0.22
C THR A 159 -25.59 8.00 -1.09
N ALA A 160 -25.17 7.00 -1.85
CA ALA A 160 -24.73 7.19 -3.21
C ALA A 160 -25.79 6.66 -4.17
N CYS A 161 -26.06 7.40 -5.24
CA CYS A 161 -27.01 7.02 -6.28
C CYS A 161 -26.37 7.14 -7.65
N ALA A 162 -26.79 6.24 -8.53
CA ALA A 162 -26.57 6.36 -9.98
C ALA A 162 -27.91 6.52 -10.67
N GLU A 163 -27.97 7.40 -11.66
CA GLU A 163 -29.16 7.65 -12.46
C GLU A 163 -28.81 7.48 -13.95
N PRO A 164 -29.59 6.68 -14.69
CA PRO A 164 -29.32 6.49 -16.12
C PRO A 164 -29.70 7.70 -16.94
N THR A 165 -28.90 7.98 -17.96
CA THR A 165 -29.35 8.88 -19.02
C THR A 165 -30.40 8.21 -19.88
N ILE A 166 -31.31 8.99 -20.43
CA ILE A 166 -32.24 8.54 -21.44
C ILE A 166 -31.51 8.61 -22.81
N SER A 167 -31.07 7.46 -23.29
CA SER A 167 -30.33 7.32 -24.56
C SER A 167 -30.97 6.27 -25.46
N ALA A 168 -31.13 6.61 -26.74
CA ALA A 168 -31.61 5.66 -27.74
C ALA A 168 -30.64 4.52 -28.02
N LYS A 169 -29.38 4.62 -27.57
CA LYS A 169 -28.34 3.59 -27.74
C LYS A 169 -28.27 2.63 -26.55
N ARG A 170 -28.96 2.91 -25.47
CA ARG A 170 -28.90 2.06 -24.26
C ARG A 170 -29.68 0.77 -24.50
N THR A 171 -28.97 -0.34 -24.49
CA THR A 171 -29.55 -1.70 -24.49
C THR A 171 -29.78 -2.15 -23.06
N GLY A 172 -30.93 -1.96 -22.55
CA GLY A 172 -31.32 -2.37 -21.22
C GLY A 172 -31.80 -1.17 -20.38
N SER A 173 -32.92 -1.39 -19.70
CA SER A 173 -33.50 -0.40 -18.81
C SER A 173 -33.11 -0.72 -17.39
N TRP A 174 -32.28 0.09 -16.80
CA TRP A 174 -32.15 0.14 -15.34
C TRP A 174 -32.70 1.49 -14.85
N ARG A 175 -33.17 1.49 -13.62
CA ARG A 175 -33.67 2.68 -12.98
C ARG A 175 -32.60 3.26 -12.04
N LYS A 176 -32.90 4.39 -11.44
CA LYS A 176 -32.08 4.94 -10.35
C LYS A 176 -31.73 3.82 -9.35
N TYR A 177 -30.44 3.66 -9.11
CA TYR A 177 -29.90 2.69 -8.18
C TYR A 177 -29.16 3.39 -7.07
N CYS A 178 -29.49 3.10 -5.82
CA CYS A 178 -28.89 3.75 -4.67
C CYS A 178 -28.35 2.72 -3.68
N ILE A 179 -27.26 3.09 -3.03
CA ILE A 179 -26.66 2.34 -1.91
C ILE A 179 -26.45 3.26 -0.72
N VAL A 180 -26.60 2.70 0.48
CA VAL A 180 -26.38 3.41 1.73
C VAL A 180 -25.16 2.81 2.42
N VAL A 181 -24.28 3.65 2.91
CA VAL A 181 -23.10 3.29 3.69
C VAL A 181 -23.05 4.09 4.98
N THR A 182 -22.34 3.54 5.95
CA THR A 182 -22.09 4.16 7.26
C THR A 182 -20.62 3.98 7.62
N ASP A 183 -20.18 4.60 8.69
CA ASP A 183 -18.87 4.36 9.31
C ASP A 183 -18.63 2.87 9.63
N THR A 184 -19.69 2.09 9.95
CA THR A 184 -19.64 0.66 10.28
C THR A 184 -19.76 -0.26 9.07
N THR A 185 -19.84 0.26 7.85
CA THR A 185 -19.85 -0.53 6.62
C THR A 185 -18.58 -1.40 6.51
N ALA A 186 -18.71 -2.62 6.01
CA ALA A 186 -17.57 -3.52 5.79
C ALA A 186 -16.72 -3.05 4.59
N TRP A 187 -15.96 -2.00 4.79
CA TRP A 187 -15.06 -1.40 3.80
C TRP A 187 -13.93 -2.37 3.41
N LYS A 188 -13.51 -2.34 2.14
CA LYS A 188 -12.42 -3.17 1.58
C LYS A 188 -11.36 -2.31 0.93
#